data_1535f43b1dd5907b86599acb876a9124
#
_entry.id   1535f43b1dd5907b86599acb876a9124
#
_cell.length_a   1.000
_cell.length_b   1.000
_cell.length_c   1.000
_cell.angle_alpha   90.00
_cell.angle_beta   90.00
_cell.angle_gamma   90.00
#
_symmetry.space_group_name_H-M   'P 1'
#
loop_
_entity.id
_entity.type
_entity.pdbx_description
1 polymer ?
#
loop_
_entity_poly.entity_id
_entity_poly.type
_entity_poly.pdbx_seq_one_letter_code
_entity_poly.pdbx_strand_id
1 'polypeptide(L)'
;KKNKETIDKRVDELLELVGLSDHINKFSAQLSGGEQQRVALARALAPSPGLLLLDEPLSALDAKVRQHLRLEIKNLQRQLGVTTIMVTHDQEEALTMADRIILMNNGVIEQEGSPQDLYSKPETAFSANFIGTTNLFKAKKISENSLEINGSTLECNENIKDDLLTVTIRP
;
A
#
# COMPACT_ATOMS: atom_id res chain seq x y z
N LYS A 1 26.98 -5.35 24.64
CA LYS A 1 27.45 -5.76 23.29
C LYS A 1 27.00 -7.19 23.07
N LYS A 2 26.32 -7.47 21.94
CA LYS A 2 26.02 -8.85 21.53
C LYS A 2 27.31 -9.54 21.13
N ASN A 3 27.42 -10.86 21.35
CA ASN A 3 28.59 -11.60 20.93
C ASN A 3 28.62 -11.75 19.39
N LYS A 4 29.76 -12.07 18.81
CA LYS A 4 29.97 -12.18 17.35
C LYS A 4 29.03 -13.23 16.75
N GLU A 5 28.92 -14.39 17.36
CA GLU A 5 28.09 -15.49 16.89
C GLU A 5 26.60 -15.11 16.78
N THR A 6 26.08 -14.36 17.76
CA THR A 6 24.70 -13.83 17.73
C THR A 6 24.50 -12.82 16.60
N ILE A 7 25.53 -12.03 16.30
CA ILE A 7 25.48 -11.05 15.20
C ILE A 7 25.50 -11.79 13.85
N ASP A 8 26.42 -12.72 13.68
CA ASP A 8 26.59 -13.48 12.44
C ASP A 8 25.30 -14.26 12.12
N LYS A 9 24.72 -14.95 13.10
CA LYS A 9 23.43 -15.64 12.95
C LYS A 9 22.31 -14.69 12.50
N ARG A 10 22.25 -13.49 13.11
CA ARG A 10 21.21 -12.50 12.75
C ARG A 10 21.40 -11.93 11.34
N VAL A 11 22.66 -11.79 10.90
CA VAL A 11 22.97 -11.36 9.53
C VAL A 11 22.51 -12.42 8.54
N ASP A 12 22.82 -13.70 8.79
CA ASP A 12 22.42 -14.82 7.93
C ASP A 12 20.88 -14.90 7.82
N GLU A 13 20.16 -14.84 8.93
CA GLU A 13 18.68 -14.82 8.96
C GLU A 13 18.11 -13.68 8.11
N LEU A 14 18.70 -12.48 8.21
CA LEU A 14 18.22 -11.31 7.48
C LEU A 14 18.56 -11.37 5.99
N LEU A 15 19.73 -11.89 5.62
CA LEU A 15 20.11 -12.06 4.23
C LEU A 15 19.25 -13.13 3.54
N GLU A 16 18.97 -14.23 4.23
CA GLU A 16 18.04 -15.25 3.75
C GLU A 16 16.66 -14.66 3.51
N LEU A 17 16.15 -13.89 4.49
CA LEU A 17 14.85 -13.22 4.42
C LEU A 17 14.69 -12.33 3.20
N VAL A 18 15.72 -11.55 2.86
CA VAL A 18 15.68 -10.64 1.70
C VAL A 18 16.20 -11.27 0.41
N GLY A 19 16.48 -12.58 0.40
CA GLY A 19 16.95 -13.33 -0.77
C GLY A 19 18.34 -12.89 -1.25
N LEU A 20 19.26 -12.59 -0.32
CA LEU A 20 20.60 -12.10 -0.61
C LEU A 20 21.73 -12.93 0.06
N SER A 21 21.46 -14.18 0.45
CA SER A 21 22.44 -15.05 1.12
C SER A 21 23.75 -15.18 0.35
N ASP A 22 23.70 -15.29 -0.98
CA ASP A 22 24.88 -15.39 -1.84
C ASP A 22 25.68 -14.08 -1.97
N HIS A 23 25.16 -12.98 -1.40
CA HIS A 23 25.71 -11.64 -1.53
C HIS A 23 26.43 -11.15 -0.27
N ILE A 24 26.59 -11.99 0.75
CA ILE A 24 27.17 -11.64 2.06
C ILE A 24 28.54 -10.95 1.96
N ASN A 25 29.35 -11.28 0.95
CA ASN A 25 30.68 -10.71 0.76
C ASN A 25 30.72 -9.56 -0.25
N LYS A 26 29.57 -9.11 -0.78
CA LYS A 26 29.52 -7.99 -1.74
C LYS A 26 29.45 -6.64 -1.04
N PHE A 27 30.13 -5.66 -1.61
CA PHE A 27 29.97 -4.26 -1.23
C PHE A 27 28.76 -3.64 -1.93
N SER A 28 28.19 -2.57 -1.35
CA SER A 28 27.02 -1.89 -1.91
C SER A 28 27.16 -1.49 -3.38
N ALA A 29 28.36 -1.07 -3.80
CA ALA A 29 28.64 -0.71 -5.20
C ALA A 29 28.55 -1.88 -6.20
N GLN A 30 28.57 -3.13 -5.70
CA GLN A 30 28.46 -4.34 -6.49
C GLN A 30 27.03 -4.89 -6.57
N LEU A 31 26.07 -4.17 -5.93
CA LEU A 31 24.69 -4.54 -5.86
C LEU A 31 23.85 -3.66 -6.80
N SER A 32 22.86 -4.27 -7.45
CA SER A 32 21.84 -3.53 -8.20
C SER A 32 21.01 -2.64 -7.25
N GLY A 33 20.28 -1.64 -7.79
CA GLY A 33 19.42 -0.76 -7.00
C GLY A 33 18.40 -1.53 -6.15
N GLY A 34 17.77 -2.57 -6.71
CA GLY A 34 16.85 -3.42 -5.98
C GLY A 34 17.52 -4.26 -4.86
N GLU A 35 18.75 -4.77 -5.09
CA GLU A 35 19.49 -5.46 -4.04
C GLU A 35 19.90 -4.51 -2.91
N GLN A 36 20.30 -3.27 -3.24
CA GLN A 36 20.59 -2.24 -2.24
C GLN A 36 19.36 -1.90 -1.40
N GLN A 37 18.18 -1.82 -2.00
CA GLN A 37 16.93 -1.56 -1.30
C GLN A 37 16.58 -2.71 -0.35
N ARG A 38 16.77 -3.97 -0.76
CA ARG A 38 16.62 -5.15 0.12
C ARG A 38 17.61 -5.15 1.28
N VAL A 39 18.85 -4.75 1.05
CA VAL A 39 19.84 -4.57 2.13
C VAL A 39 19.40 -3.47 3.11
N ALA A 40 18.85 -2.35 2.61
CA ALA A 40 18.33 -1.29 3.47
C ALA A 40 17.18 -1.78 4.36
N LEU A 41 16.28 -2.60 3.82
CA LEU A 41 15.20 -3.24 4.58
C LEU A 41 15.78 -4.19 5.65
N ALA A 42 16.72 -5.07 5.29
CA ALA A 42 17.37 -5.96 6.24
C ALA A 42 18.06 -5.19 7.39
N ARG A 43 18.72 -4.08 7.07
CA ARG A 43 19.34 -3.20 8.07
C ARG A 43 18.31 -2.57 9.02
N ALA A 44 17.16 -2.13 8.51
CA ALA A 44 16.08 -1.57 9.33
C ALA A 44 15.51 -2.62 10.31
N LEU A 45 15.49 -3.89 9.91
CA LEU A 45 15.01 -5.01 10.71
C LEU A 45 16.04 -5.58 11.68
N ALA A 46 17.33 -5.32 11.47
CA ALA A 46 18.41 -5.90 12.26
C ALA A 46 18.32 -5.64 13.78
N PRO A 47 17.93 -4.42 14.26
CA PRO A 47 17.78 -4.16 15.67
C PRO A 47 16.51 -4.77 16.29
N SER A 48 15.65 -5.44 15.52
CA SER A 48 14.33 -5.92 15.93
C SER A 48 13.47 -4.78 16.52
N PRO A 49 13.13 -3.76 15.69
CA PRO A 49 12.43 -2.56 16.16
C PRO A 49 10.99 -2.87 16.56
N GLY A 50 10.43 -2.08 17.49
CA GLY A 50 9.00 -2.10 17.81
C GLY A 50 8.14 -1.33 16.80
N LEU A 51 8.75 -0.39 16.05
CA LEU A 51 8.14 0.40 14.99
C LEU A 51 9.07 0.41 13.78
N LEU A 52 8.53 0.09 12.60
CA LEU A 52 9.22 0.14 11.33
C LEU A 52 8.64 1.25 10.46
N LEU A 53 9.49 2.15 9.99
CA LEU A 53 9.12 3.21 9.08
C LEU A 53 9.74 2.93 7.71
N LEU A 54 8.90 2.83 6.68
CA LEU A 54 9.30 2.54 5.32
C LEU A 54 8.82 3.66 4.39
N ASP A 55 9.75 4.29 3.71
CA ASP A 55 9.45 5.33 2.72
C ASP A 55 9.73 4.77 1.33
N GLU A 56 8.67 4.52 0.56
CA GLU A 56 8.68 3.92 -0.78
C GLU A 56 9.62 2.68 -0.92
N PRO A 57 9.49 1.68 -0.04
CA PRO A 57 10.49 0.62 0.09
C PRO A 57 10.62 -0.30 -1.15
N LEU A 58 9.68 -0.24 -2.08
CA LEU A 58 9.61 -1.12 -3.24
C LEU A 58 9.65 -0.37 -4.58
N SER A 59 9.82 0.96 -4.56
CA SER A 59 9.69 1.82 -5.75
C SER A 59 10.73 1.54 -6.85
N ALA A 60 11.95 1.17 -6.48
CA ALA A 60 13.05 0.91 -7.42
C ALA A 60 13.08 -0.55 -7.96
N LEU A 61 12.05 -1.35 -7.68
CA LEU A 61 12.01 -2.77 -8.06
C LEU A 61 11.17 -3.01 -9.30
N ASP A 62 11.56 -4.02 -10.09
CA ASP A 62 10.68 -4.53 -11.15
C ASP A 62 9.42 -5.19 -10.57
N ALA A 63 8.37 -5.32 -11.39
CA ALA A 63 7.05 -5.76 -10.94
C ALA A 63 7.07 -7.16 -10.29
N LYS A 64 7.87 -8.10 -10.82
CA LYS A 64 7.93 -9.47 -10.32
C LYS A 64 8.61 -9.54 -8.95
N VAL A 65 9.74 -8.85 -8.79
CA VAL A 65 10.48 -8.77 -7.53
C VAL A 65 9.64 -8.02 -6.48
N ARG A 66 8.97 -6.93 -6.88
CA ARG A 66 8.08 -6.17 -6.01
C ARG A 66 6.94 -7.03 -5.44
N GLN A 67 6.27 -7.81 -6.29
CA GLN A 67 5.19 -8.69 -5.85
C GLN A 67 5.67 -9.74 -4.84
N HIS A 68 6.83 -10.33 -5.06
CA HIS A 68 7.42 -11.29 -4.14
C HIS A 68 7.75 -10.65 -2.79
N LEU A 69 8.45 -9.52 -2.80
CA LEU A 69 8.83 -8.81 -1.57
C LEU A 69 7.65 -8.25 -0.78
N ARG A 70 6.55 -7.85 -1.42
CA ARG A 70 5.32 -7.48 -0.71
C ARG A 70 4.85 -8.60 0.22
N LEU A 71 4.78 -9.82 -0.30
CA LEU A 71 4.36 -10.98 0.48
C LEU A 71 5.33 -11.28 1.62
N GLU A 72 6.62 -11.21 1.35
CA GLU A 72 7.66 -11.46 2.36
C GLU A 72 7.63 -10.43 3.48
N ILE A 73 7.56 -9.14 3.14
CA ILE A 73 7.46 -8.04 4.14
C ILE A 73 6.21 -8.22 5.00
N LYS A 74 5.07 -8.53 4.39
CA LYS A 74 3.82 -8.74 5.10
C LYS A 74 3.89 -9.95 6.05
N ASN A 75 4.45 -11.06 5.59
CA ASN A 75 4.66 -12.24 6.41
C ASN A 75 5.60 -11.95 7.58
N LEU A 76 6.68 -11.23 7.32
CA LEU A 76 7.65 -10.84 8.33
C LEU A 76 7.03 -9.91 9.39
N GLN A 77 6.28 -8.91 8.96
CA GLN A 77 5.56 -8.00 9.83
C GLN A 77 4.64 -8.78 10.80
N ARG A 78 3.91 -9.76 10.26
CA ARG A 78 3.03 -10.63 11.05
C ARG A 78 3.81 -11.51 12.03
N GLN A 79 4.89 -12.14 11.58
CA GLN A 79 5.73 -13.01 12.42
C GLN A 79 6.41 -12.25 13.57
N LEU A 80 6.86 -11.03 13.29
CA LEU A 80 7.56 -10.21 14.29
C LEU A 80 6.60 -9.37 15.16
N GLY A 81 5.33 -9.24 14.78
CA GLY A 81 4.37 -8.37 15.46
C GLY A 81 4.78 -6.90 15.46
N VAL A 82 5.56 -6.47 14.46
CA VAL A 82 6.10 -5.11 14.37
C VAL A 82 5.05 -4.17 13.78
N THR A 83 4.76 -3.09 14.48
CA THR A 83 3.98 -1.99 13.91
C THR A 83 4.76 -1.35 12.76
N THR A 84 4.13 -1.22 11.60
CA THR A 84 4.78 -0.68 10.40
C THR A 84 3.99 0.49 9.86
N ILE A 85 4.67 1.61 9.59
CA ILE A 85 4.13 2.72 8.81
C ILE A 85 4.88 2.73 7.49
N MET A 86 4.15 2.66 6.38
CA MET A 86 4.70 2.65 5.04
C MET A 86 4.11 3.79 4.21
N VAL A 87 4.98 4.56 3.57
CA VAL A 87 4.60 5.54 2.56
C VAL A 87 4.78 4.89 1.19
N THR A 88 3.75 4.96 0.36
CA THR A 88 3.79 4.46 -1.02
C THR A 88 2.85 5.26 -1.91
N HIS A 89 3.18 5.37 -3.19
CA HIS A 89 2.28 5.85 -4.24
C HIS A 89 1.67 4.69 -5.05
N ASP A 90 2.02 3.45 -4.73
CA ASP A 90 1.48 2.26 -5.39
C ASP A 90 0.22 1.79 -4.66
N GLN A 91 -0.92 1.88 -5.35
CA GLN A 91 -2.23 1.50 -4.81
C GLN A 91 -2.29 0.01 -4.45
N GLU A 92 -1.64 -0.84 -5.25
CA GLU A 92 -1.64 -2.27 -5.03
C GLU A 92 -0.86 -2.64 -3.75
N GLU A 93 0.23 -1.91 -3.45
CA GLU A 93 0.94 -2.04 -2.19
C GLU A 93 0.05 -1.67 -1.01
N ALA A 94 -0.60 -0.50 -1.07
CA ALA A 94 -1.48 -0.04 -0.02
C ALA A 94 -2.63 -1.03 0.23
N LEU A 95 -3.32 -1.45 -0.83
CA LEU A 95 -4.49 -2.35 -0.72
C LEU A 95 -4.14 -3.76 -0.24
N THR A 96 -2.95 -4.28 -0.57
CA THR A 96 -2.56 -5.65 -0.25
C THR A 96 -1.81 -5.80 1.08
N MET A 97 -1.07 -4.78 1.48
CA MET A 97 -0.18 -4.85 2.64
C MET A 97 -0.77 -4.23 3.90
N ALA A 98 -1.53 -3.13 3.77
CA ALA A 98 -1.99 -2.38 4.92
C ALA A 98 -3.21 -3.01 5.62
N ASP A 99 -3.29 -2.83 6.94
CA ASP A 99 -4.50 -3.05 7.72
C ASP A 99 -5.35 -1.78 7.77
N ARG A 100 -4.70 -0.61 7.67
CA ARG A 100 -5.33 0.72 7.61
C ARG A 100 -4.57 1.60 6.62
N ILE A 101 -5.30 2.32 5.79
CA ILE A 101 -4.77 3.26 4.80
C ILE A 101 -5.16 4.68 5.21
N ILE A 102 -4.22 5.60 5.08
CA ILE A 102 -4.44 7.04 5.17
C ILE A 102 -4.15 7.61 3.78
N LEU A 103 -5.20 8.01 3.08
CA LEU A 103 -5.09 8.63 1.77
C LEU A 103 -4.87 10.14 1.94
N MET A 104 -3.80 10.64 1.34
CA MET A 104 -3.43 12.05 1.42
C MET A 104 -3.45 12.71 0.05
N ASN A 105 -3.90 13.96 0.00
CA ASN A 105 -3.89 14.79 -1.17
C ASN A 105 -3.50 16.22 -0.79
N ASN A 106 -2.51 16.82 -1.47
CA ASN A 106 -2.03 18.18 -1.21
C ASN A 106 -1.74 18.48 0.28
N GLY A 107 -1.21 17.50 1.01
CA GLY A 107 -0.83 17.65 2.43
C GLY A 107 -1.98 17.52 3.42
N VAL A 108 -3.20 17.23 2.97
CA VAL A 108 -4.37 16.96 3.83
C VAL A 108 -4.79 15.50 3.72
N ILE A 109 -5.41 14.98 4.78
CA ILE A 109 -6.01 13.65 4.78
C ILE A 109 -7.35 13.75 4.06
N GLU A 110 -7.52 12.99 2.98
CA GLU A 110 -8.75 12.89 2.21
C GLU A 110 -9.70 11.84 2.80
N GLN A 111 -9.15 10.69 3.16
CA GLN A 111 -9.90 9.58 3.72
C GLN A 111 -8.96 8.63 4.46
N GLU A 112 -9.47 7.98 5.49
CA GLU A 112 -8.76 6.91 6.18
C GLU A 112 -9.70 5.74 6.47
N GLY A 113 -9.17 4.53 6.45
CA GLY A 113 -9.97 3.33 6.72
C GLY A 113 -9.26 2.04 6.36
N SER A 114 -10.01 0.94 6.39
CA SER A 114 -9.53 -0.33 5.86
C SER A 114 -9.40 -0.27 4.34
N PRO A 115 -8.55 -1.11 3.72
CA PRO A 115 -8.48 -1.24 2.26
C PRO A 115 -9.85 -1.46 1.62
N GLN A 116 -10.70 -2.26 2.27
CA GLN A 116 -12.04 -2.56 1.80
C GLN A 116 -12.96 -1.33 1.85
N ASP A 117 -12.87 -0.52 2.91
CA ASP A 117 -13.69 0.69 3.02
C ASP A 117 -13.32 1.71 1.95
N LEU A 118 -12.02 1.98 1.77
CA LEU A 118 -11.56 2.92 0.74
C LEU A 118 -11.96 2.46 -0.67
N TYR A 119 -11.95 1.15 -0.92
CA TYR A 119 -12.36 0.60 -2.21
C TYR A 119 -13.88 0.66 -2.41
N SER A 120 -14.68 0.24 -1.42
CA SER A 120 -16.14 0.08 -1.57
C SER A 120 -16.94 1.33 -1.25
N LYS A 121 -16.40 2.23 -0.40
CA LYS A 121 -17.08 3.44 0.10
C LYS A 121 -16.16 4.66 0.01
N PRO A 122 -15.73 5.07 -1.19
CA PRO A 122 -14.92 6.28 -1.34
C PRO A 122 -15.75 7.50 -0.94
N GLU A 123 -15.17 8.36 -0.08
CA GLU A 123 -15.83 9.56 0.43
C GLU A 123 -15.73 10.74 -0.54
N THR A 124 -14.70 10.75 -1.39
CA THR A 124 -14.48 11.83 -2.37
C THR A 124 -14.25 11.25 -3.77
N ALA A 125 -14.46 12.10 -4.79
CA ALA A 125 -14.12 11.75 -6.16
C ALA A 125 -12.62 11.44 -6.33
N PHE A 126 -11.77 12.10 -5.53
CA PHE A 126 -10.34 11.82 -5.49
C PHE A 126 -10.08 10.40 -4.97
N SER A 127 -10.67 10.04 -3.82
CA SER A 127 -10.53 8.69 -3.23
C SER A 127 -11.00 7.62 -4.20
N ALA A 128 -12.15 7.85 -4.85
CA ALA A 128 -12.71 6.93 -5.84
C ALA A 128 -11.78 6.69 -7.04
N ASN A 129 -11.16 7.76 -7.53
CA ASN A 129 -10.28 7.71 -8.70
C ASN A 129 -8.87 7.21 -8.36
N PHE A 130 -8.40 7.48 -7.13
CA PHE A 130 -7.08 7.05 -6.69
C PHE A 130 -7.06 5.56 -6.33
N ILE A 131 -8.12 5.02 -5.75
CA ILE A 131 -8.20 3.61 -5.32
C ILE A 131 -8.89 2.76 -6.38
N GLY A 132 -8.09 2.16 -7.26
CA GLY A 132 -8.55 1.25 -8.31
C GLY A 132 -9.09 1.96 -9.56
N THR A 133 -9.51 1.16 -10.54
CA THR A 133 -10.10 1.68 -11.77
C THR A 133 -11.57 2.04 -11.53
N THR A 134 -11.94 3.26 -11.87
CA THR A 134 -13.32 3.72 -11.74
C THR A 134 -13.72 4.65 -12.87
N ASN A 135 -15.00 4.63 -13.21
CA ASN A 135 -15.61 5.60 -14.11
C ASN A 135 -16.39 6.61 -13.27
N LEU A 136 -16.09 7.89 -13.43
CA LEU A 136 -16.77 8.98 -12.76
C LEU A 136 -17.78 9.64 -13.69
N PHE A 137 -19.03 9.70 -13.28
CA PHE A 137 -20.11 10.34 -14.03
C PHE A 137 -20.73 11.47 -13.23
N LYS A 138 -21.04 12.55 -13.90
CA LYS A 138 -21.93 13.57 -13.35
C LYS A 138 -23.35 13.07 -13.44
N ALA A 139 -24.08 13.06 -12.34
CA ALA A 139 -25.45 12.61 -12.26
C ALA A 139 -26.36 13.71 -11.71
N LYS A 140 -27.58 13.74 -12.19
CA LYS A 140 -28.63 14.65 -11.71
C LYS A 140 -29.72 13.84 -11.02
N LYS A 141 -30.17 14.30 -9.88
CA LYS A 141 -31.30 13.70 -9.19
C LYS A 141 -32.59 13.88 -9.99
N ILE A 142 -33.34 12.80 -10.18
CA ILE A 142 -34.69 12.79 -10.76
C ILE A 142 -35.73 12.61 -9.65
N SER A 143 -35.47 11.69 -8.73
CA SER A 143 -36.32 11.41 -7.56
C SER A 143 -35.47 11.04 -6.35
N GLU A 144 -36.09 10.72 -5.22
CA GLU A 144 -35.36 10.28 -4.02
C GLU A 144 -34.47 9.05 -4.26
N ASN A 145 -34.82 8.19 -5.21
CA ASN A 145 -34.15 6.92 -5.48
C ASN A 145 -33.71 6.76 -6.93
N SER A 146 -33.71 7.84 -7.73
CA SER A 146 -33.29 7.73 -9.14
C SER A 146 -32.44 8.92 -9.60
N LEU A 147 -31.46 8.60 -10.43
CA LEU A 147 -30.49 9.52 -11.01
C LEU A 147 -30.52 9.46 -12.53
N GLU A 148 -30.23 10.56 -13.17
CA GLU A 148 -29.96 10.65 -14.61
C GLU A 148 -28.45 10.75 -14.84
N ILE A 149 -27.93 9.86 -15.69
CA ILE A 149 -26.55 9.86 -16.17
C ILE A 149 -26.59 9.77 -17.69
N ASN A 150 -26.12 10.82 -18.37
CA ASN A 150 -26.05 10.85 -19.84
C ASN A 150 -27.35 10.45 -20.55
N GLY A 151 -28.51 10.87 -20.02
CA GLY A 151 -29.83 10.57 -20.59
C GLY A 151 -30.39 9.19 -20.20
N SER A 152 -29.69 8.42 -19.38
CA SER A 152 -30.17 7.14 -18.85
C SER A 152 -30.54 7.29 -17.38
N THR A 153 -31.62 6.65 -16.96
CA THR A 153 -32.08 6.64 -15.56
C THR A 153 -31.49 5.42 -14.84
N LEU A 154 -30.90 5.66 -13.68
CA LEU A 154 -30.40 4.64 -12.75
C LEU A 154 -31.18 4.69 -11.46
N GLU A 155 -31.64 3.54 -10.98
CA GLU A 155 -32.26 3.40 -9.66
C GLU A 155 -31.19 3.12 -8.59
N CYS A 156 -31.33 3.78 -7.43
CA CYS A 156 -30.44 3.64 -6.29
C CYS A 156 -31.22 3.09 -5.10
N ASN A 157 -30.56 2.25 -4.30
CA ASN A 157 -31.15 1.72 -3.07
C ASN A 157 -31.08 2.69 -1.89
N GLU A 158 -30.39 3.82 -2.06
CA GLU A 158 -30.21 4.84 -1.01
C GLU A 158 -30.91 6.15 -1.40
N ASN A 159 -31.38 6.88 -0.39
CA ASN A 159 -31.99 8.20 -0.60
C ASN A 159 -30.94 9.22 -1.04
N ILE A 160 -31.17 9.80 -2.19
CA ILE A 160 -30.30 10.82 -2.80
C ILE A 160 -30.65 12.18 -2.17
N LYS A 161 -29.65 12.79 -1.53
CA LYS A 161 -29.83 14.08 -0.83
C LYS A 161 -29.59 15.29 -1.73
N ASP A 162 -28.58 15.22 -2.59
CA ASP A 162 -28.12 16.34 -3.40
C ASP A 162 -28.65 16.27 -4.82
N ASP A 163 -28.87 17.42 -5.44
CA ASP A 163 -29.40 17.52 -6.81
C ASP A 163 -28.35 17.22 -7.87
N LEU A 164 -27.08 17.45 -7.56
CA LEU A 164 -25.92 17.20 -8.42
C LEU A 164 -24.93 16.30 -7.68
N LEU A 165 -24.61 15.17 -8.26
CA LEU A 165 -23.79 14.13 -7.66
C LEU A 165 -22.68 13.70 -8.62
N THR A 166 -21.63 13.14 -8.05
CA THR A 166 -20.67 12.35 -8.80
C THR A 166 -20.88 10.89 -8.46
N VAL A 167 -21.20 10.09 -9.45
CA VAL A 167 -21.43 8.65 -9.33
C VAL A 167 -20.19 7.91 -9.80
N THR A 168 -19.77 6.93 -9.03
CA THR A 168 -18.65 6.05 -9.37
C THR A 168 -19.16 4.70 -9.80
N ILE A 169 -18.72 4.22 -10.94
CA ILE A 169 -19.04 2.87 -11.44
C ILE A 169 -17.71 2.13 -11.64
N ARG A 170 -17.53 1.06 -10.88
CA ARG A 170 -16.36 0.18 -11.01
C ARG A 170 -16.67 -0.97 -11.96
N PRO A 171 -15.68 -1.39 -12.78
CA PRO A 171 -15.84 -2.53 -13.68
C PRO A 171 -15.97 -3.85 -12.93
#